data_c450738b2d15cac6a1472e7c4f7d21cb
#
_entry.id   c450738b2d15cac6a1472e7c4f7d21cb
#
_cell.length_a   1.000
_cell.length_b   1.000
_cell.length_c   1.000
_cell.angle_alpha   90.00
_cell.angle_beta   90.00
_cell.angle_gamma   90.00
#
_symmetry.space_group_name_H-M   'P 1'
#
loop_
_entity.id
_entity.type
_entity.pdbx_description
1 polymer ?
#
loop_
_entity_poly.entity_id
_entity_poly.type
_entity_poly.pdbx_seq_one_letter_code
_entity_poly.pdbx_strand_id
1 'polypeptide(L)'
;MRDPSPTPDETTGPYRWRWLILAVMIVAEIMDLLDASIVNVAGPDLERSLGAGSLGLQWVIGGYALTLGAGLVLGGRLGDRYGRRRMFLTGLAAFTTSSLLCAAAPNIGSLIAFRLLQGTAGAILLPQGLGLLRENFSGPELTKVFGIFGPVLGLGGIVGPVLGGFLIEGDFFGLGWRSVFLINLPIGIAALVVAAKFVPRRAGDRTVRVDLTGAALVAASCALLVLPLNQGQENGWPLWTRLSIAASAIGFALFALQQRRTAAAGREPLVTPGLLRKPAFTVGLGGIALFFGGLVGTQLVLTLFLQIGRHFTAGEAGLGNLPLAVGTAIGGAVSGAFLADRIGRKVLQIGPLVQLAGAAVLWFELDGLDAATFSILDVLPGVAVAGIGAGMVIAALFGFVLAAVDDDEIGSASGVLSAVQAVGGSIGVAVFGSVFFARAETADFTGGFHDALIVQACLLVAFLAITFLLPEQSRPDDEQHGTATVSDAKPHFTVT
;
A
#
# COMPACT_ATOMS: atom_id res chain seq x y z
N MET A 1 -13.91 32.78 43.81
CA MET A 1 -12.90 32.98 42.77
C MET A 1 -12.63 31.61 42.16
N ARG A 2 -13.15 31.35 40.96
CA ARG A 2 -12.84 30.17 40.17
C ARG A 2 -11.65 30.53 39.28
N ASP A 3 -10.59 29.76 39.41
CA ASP A 3 -9.40 29.86 38.58
C ASP A 3 -9.81 29.57 37.13
N PRO A 4 -9.44 30.41 36.16
CA PRO A 4 -9.75 30.14 34.77
C PRO A 4 -8.90 28.97 34.29
N SER A 5 -9.56 27.89 33.84
CA SER A 5 -8.92 26.79 33.15
C SER A 5 -8.07 27.34 32.00
N PRO A 6 -6.83 26.86 31.80
CA PRO A 6 -5.97 27.33 30.73
C PRO A 6 -6.63 27.03 29.39
N THR A 7 -6.82 28.07 28.58
CA THR A 7 -7.20 27.95 27.17
C THR A 7 -6.17 27.08 26.43
N PRO A 8 -6.57 26.22 25.48
CA PRO A 8 -5.64 25.47 24.67
C PRO A 8 -4.70 26.44 23.94
N ASP A 9 -3.42 26.21 24.06
CA ASP A 9 -2.34 27.01 23.50
C ASP A 9 -2.39 26.95 21.96
N GLU A 10 -2.95 27.95 21.30
CA GLU A 10 -3.06 28.11 19.84
C GLU A 10 -1.71 28.43 19.13
N THR A 11 -0.57 28.25 19.79
CA THR A 11 0.73 28.71 19.30
C THR A 11 1.76 27.61 19.03
N THR A 12 1.36 26.38 18.68
CA THR A 12 2.34 25.42 18.17
C THR A 12 2.29 25.37 16.66
N GLY A 13 3.20 26.12 16.01
CA GLY A 13 3.50 25.98 14.59
C GLY A 13 3.81 24.51 14.22
N PRO A 14 3.87 24.20 12.92
CA PRO A 14 4.06 22.83 12.46
C PRO A 14 5.27 22.16 13.12
N TYR A 15 5.12 20.91 13.53
CA TYR A 15 6.16 20.18 14.27
C TYR A 15 7.51 20.23 13.54
N ARG A 16 8.56 20.71 14.20
CA ARG A 16 9.89 20.97 13.61
C ARG A 16 10.49 19.77 12.89
N TRP A 17 10.28 18.55 13.41
CA TRP A 17 10.88 17.31 12.92
C TRP A 17 9.93 16.48 12.03
N ARG A 18 8.83 17.08 11.53
CA ARG A 18 7.83 16.34 10.73
C ARG A 18 8.41 15.65 9.48
N TRP A 19 9.38 16.29 8.80
CA TRP A 19 10.04 15.69 7.65
C TRP A 19 10.90 14.48 8.02
N LEU A 20 11.47 14.45 9.23
CA LEU A 20 12.18 13.27 9.74
C LEU A 20 11.22 12.13 10.08
N ILE A 21 10.00 12.45 10.53
CA ILE A 21 8.93 11.45 10.69
C ILE A 21 8.61 10.82 9.32
N LEU A 22 8.43 11.64 8.28
CA LEU A 22 8.22 11.16 6.92
C LEU A 22 9.37 10.23 6.49
N ALA A 23 10.61 10.63 6.69
CA ALA A 23 11.76 9.80 6.32
C ALA A 23 11.76 8.44 7.02
N VAL A 24 11.42 8.38 8.30
CA VAL A 24 11.31 7.11 9.06
C VAL A 24 10.15 6.27 8.56
N MET A 25 9.01 6.87 8.20
CA MET A 25 7.87 6.15 7.61
C MET A 25 8.25 5.55 6.25
N ILE A 26 8.94 6.32 5.41
CA ILE A 26 9.44 5.86 4.11
C ILE A 26 10.39 4.68 4.29
N VAL A 27 11.32 4.77 5.24
CA VAL A 27 12.26 3.67 5.52
C VAL A 27 11.50 2.41 5.98
N ALA A 28 10.50 2.53 6.83
CA ALA A 28 9.68 1.40 7.26
C ALA A 28 8.90 0.76 6.10
N GLU A 29 8.36 1.58 5.20
CA GLU A 29 7.65 1.11 4.00
C GLU A 29 8.60 0.43 3.02
N ILE A 30 9.78 0.99 2.79
CA ILE A 30 10.84 0.37 1.96
C ILE A 30 11.24 -0.98 2.54
N MET A 31 11.42 -1.09 3.86
CA MET A 31 11.76 -2.35 4.52
C MET A 31 10.69 -3.42 4.25
N ASP A 32 9.41 -3.06 4.35
CA ASP A 32 8.29 -3.96 4.09
C ASP A 32 8.26 -4.43 2.63
N LEU A 33 8.36 -3.50 1.69
CA LEU A 33 8.36 -3.78 0.25
C LEU A 33 9.58 -4.60 -0.19
N LEU A 34 10.77 -4.28 0.34
CA LEU A 34 11.97 -5.07 0.11
C LEU A 34 11.79 -6.49 0.62
N ASP A 35 11.34 -6.65 1.86
CA ASP A 35 11.16 -7.94 2.49
C ASP A 35 10.12 -8.81 1.77
N ALA A 36 9.04 -8.21 1.27
CA ALA A 36 8.03 -8.91 0.48
C ALA A 36 8.55 -9.41 -0.87
N SER A 37 9.44 -8.66 -1.52
CA SER A 37 9.90 -8.94 -2.88
C SER A 37 11.22 -9.72 -2.94
N ILE A 38 12.15 -9.47 -2.02
CA ILE A 38 13.50 -10.05 -2.00
C ILE A 38 13.48 -11.57 -1.76
N VAL A 39 12.50 -12.07 -1.01
CA VAL A 39 12.36 -13.51 -0.69
C VAL A 39 12.06 -14.34 -1.95
N ASN A 40 11.44 -13.75 -2.97
CA ASN A 40 11.19 -14.45 -4.25
C ASN A 40 12.51 -14.86 -4.94
N VAL A 41 13.55 -14.02 -4.84
CA VAL A 41 14.86 -14.32 -5.41
C VAL A 41 15.60 -15.40 -4.61
N ALA A 42 15.36 -15.46 -3.30
CA ALA A 42 15.97 -16.46 -2.41
C ALA A 42 15.37 -17.87 -2.57
N GLY A 43 14.28 -18.05 -3.32
CA GLY A 43 13.55 -19.32 -3.46
C GLY A 43 14.45 -20.52 -3.77
N PRO A 44 15.27 -20.50 -4.85
CA PRO A 44 16.16 -21.64 -5.21
C PRO A 44 17.18 -21.98 -4.13
N ASP A 45 17.68 -20.99 -3.38
CA ASP A 45 18.63 -21.21 -2.30
C ASP A 45 17.97 -21.76 -1.04
N LEU A 46 16.74 -21.33 -0.75
CA LEU A 46 15.91 -21.89 0.31
C LEU A 46 15.57 -23.36 0.04
N GLU A 47 15.27 -23.69 -1.22
CA GLU A 47 15.01 -25.08 -1.63
C GLU A 47 16.25 -25.96 -1.40
N ARG A 48 17.41 -25.50 -1.83
CA ARG A 48 18.67 -26.24 -1.69
C ARG A 48 19.14 -26.36 -0.24
N SER A 49 18.99 -25.30 0.56
CA SER A 49 19.60 -25.25 1.91
C SER A 49 18.68 -25.77 3.02
N LEU A 50 17.36 -25.60 2.88
CA LEU A 50 16.37 -26.00 3.90
C LEU A 50 15.49 -27.18 3.45
N GLY A 51 15.69 -27.71 2.23
CA GLY A 51 14.83 -28.76 1.66
C GLY A 51 13.40 -28.28 1.44
N ALA A 52 13.23 -26.98 1.13
CA ALA A 52 11.94 -26.38 0.92
C ALA A 52 11.34 -26.88 -0.39
N GLY A 53 10.35 -27.76 -0.37
CA GLY A 53 9.56 -28.04 -1.57
C GLY A 53 8.72 -26.81 -1.95
N SER A 54 8.11 -26.86 -3.15
CA SER A 54 7.26 -25.75 -3.69
C SER A 54 6.23 -25.24 -2.69
N LEU A 55 5.55 -26.14 -1.96
CA LEU A 55 4.58 -25.79 -0.92
C LEU A 55 5.23 -25.00 0.24
N GLY A 56 6.46 -25.35 0.63
CA GLY A 56 7.20 -24.65 1.67
C GLY A 56 7.54 -23.21 1.24
N LEU A 57 8.00 -23.01 0.01
CA LEU A 57 8.27 -21.68 -0.55
C LEU A 57 7.00 -20.82 -0.65
N GLN A 58 5.89 -21.40 -1.11
CA GLN A 58 4.60 -20.71 -1.15
C GLN A 58 4.17 -20.21 0.23
N TRP A 59 4.39 -21.00 1.30
CA TRP A 59 4.08 -20.58 2.66
C TRP A 59 5.05 -19.52 3.21
N VAL A 60 6.32 -19.54 2.83
CA VAL A 60 7.29 -18.51 3.22
C VAL A 60 6.86 -17.15 2.65
N ILE A 61 6.43 -17.09 1.39
CA ILE A 61 5.99 -15.88 0.72
C ILE A 61 4.55 -15.53 1.14
N GLY A 62 3.63 -16.48 0.95
CA GLY A 62 2.20 -16.27 1.16
C GLY A 62 1.82 -16.09 2.63
N GLY A 63 2.53 -16.75 3.55
CA GLY A 63 2.28 -16.64 4.99
C GLY A 63 2.51 -15.24 5.53
N TYR A 64 3.56 -14.56 5.06
CA TYR A 64 3.82 -13.16 5.36
C TYR A 64 2.66 -12.26 4.86
N ALA A 65 2.33 -12.35 3.57
CA ALA A 65 1.27 -11.54 2.97
C ALA A 65 -0.10 -11.80 3.63
N LEU A 66 -0.36 -13.04 4.02
CA LEU A 66 -1.57 -13.46 4.72
C LEU A 66 -1.73 -12.74 6.05
N THR A 67 -0.73 -12.84 6.93
CA THR A 67 -0.81 -12.25 8.28
C THR A 67 -0.71 -10.73 8.24
N LEU A 68 0.02 -10.17 7.28
CA LEU A 68 0.04 -8.74 6.99
C LEU A 68 -1.38 -8.26 6.64
N GLY A 69 -1.97 -8.76 5.56
CA GLY A 69 -3.28 -8.33 5.08
C GLY A 69 -4.39 -8.53 6.12
N ALA A 70 -4.37 -9.69 6.80
CA ALA A 70 -5.35 -10.02 7.84
C ALA A 70 -5.30 -9.09 9.06
N GLY A 71 -4.11 -8.59 9.42
CA GLY A 71 -3.89 -7.81 10.62
C GLY A 71 -4.00 -6.27 10.44
N LEU A 72 -3.99 -5.74 9.22
CA LEU A 72 -3.89 -4.30 8.95
C LEU A 72 -4.98 -3.47 9.63
N VAL A 73 -6.25 -3.92 9.58
CA VAL A 73 -7.37 -3.18 10.19
C VAL A 73 -7.27 -3.17 11.72
N LEU A 74 -6.86 -4.30 12.30
CA LEU A 74 -6.60 -4.40 13.73
C LEU A 74 -5.42 -3.50 14.14
N GLY A 75 -4.35 -3.50 13.35
CA GLY A 75 -3.18 -2.65 13.56
C GLY A 75 -3.55 -1.17 13.67
N GLY A 76 -4.40 -0.67 12.77
CA GLY A 76 -4.91 0.70 12.81
C GLY A 76 -5.59 1.03 14.15
N ARG A 77 -6.50 0.17 14.61
CA ARG A 77 -7.20 0.36 15.90
C ARG A 77 -6.31 0.26 17.12
N LEU A 78 -5.27 -0.57 17.07
CA LEU A 78 -4.27 -0.63 18.13
C LEU A 78 -3.52 0.72 18.28
N GLY A 79 -3.29 1.41 17.15
CA GLY A 79 -2.72 2.75 17.14
C GLY A 79 -3.60 3.78 17.85
N ASP A 80 -4.90 3.78 17.59
CA ASP A 80 -5.85 4.68 18.25
C ASP A 80 -5.88 4.43 19.75
N ARG A 81 -5.93 3.16 20.19
CA ARG A 81 -6.00 2.79 21.61
C ARG A 81 -4.73 3.04 22.40
N TYR A 82 -3.58 2.64 21.86
CA TYR A 82 -2.30 2.64 22.59
C TYR A 82 -1.36 3.77 22.20
N GLY A 83 -1.75 4.59 21.21
CA GLY A 83 -0.95 5.67 20.63
C GLY A 83 -0.10 5.20 19.46
N ARG A 84 -0.18 5.92 18.34
CA ARG A 84 0.45 5.54 17.05
C ARG A 84 1.96 5.39 17.17
N ARG A 85 2.64 6.33 17.87
CA ARG A 85 4.08 6.23 18.09
C ARG A 85 4.46 4.91 18.78
N ARG A 86 3.73 4.53 19.83
CA ARG A 86 4.01 3.30 20.58
C ARG A 86 3.83 2.07 19.70
N MET A 87 2.74 2.02 18.94
CA MET A 87 2.47 0.90 18.04
C MET A 87 3.46 0.86 16.88
N PHE A 88 3.84 2.00 16.32
CA PHE A 88 4.89 2.09 15.32
C PHE A 88 6.23 1.51 15.82
N LEU A 89 6.69 1.95 16.98
CA LEU A 89 7.95 1.45 17.57
C LEU A 89 7.87 -0.04 17.89
N THR A 90 6.72 -0.51 18.41
CA THR A 90 6.51 -1.93 18.70
C THR A 90 6.49 -2.77 17.44
N GLY A 91 5.75 -2.33 16.41
CA GLY A 91 5.69 -2.99 15.11
C GLY A 91 7.07 -3.06 14.43
N LEU A 92 7.80 -1.94 14.40
CA LEU A 92 9.13 -1.86 13.81
C LEU A 92 10.15 -2.75 14.57
N ALA A 93 10.11 -2.74 15.90
CA ALA A 93 10.97 -3.62 16.71
C ALA A 93 10.63 -5.10 16.47
N ALA A 94 9.33 -5.45 16.45
CA ALA A 94 8.87 -6.81 16.19
C ALA A 94 9.23 -7.25 14.77
N PHE A 95 9.08 -6.39 13.76
CA PHE A 95 9.46 -6.66 12.38
C PHE A 95 10.97 -6.93 12.25
N THR A 96 11.79 -6.04 12.81
CA THR A 96 13.26 -6.18 12.80
C THR A 96 13.71 -7.46 13.53
N THR A 97 13.09 -7.77 14.68
CA THR A 97 13.38 -9.00 15.43
C THR A 97 12.95 -10.25 14.66
N SER A 98 11.76 -10.24 14.04
CA SER A 98 11.29 -11.35 13.21
C SER A 98 12.18 -11.57 12.00
N SER A 99 12.73 -10.52 11.41
CA SER A 99 13.68 -10.61 10.31
C SER A 99 14.99 -11.31 10.76
N LEU A 100 15.49 -10.99 11.97
CA LEU A 100 16.61 -11.72 12.56
C LEU A 100 16.28 -13.20 12.78
N LEU A 101 15.08 -13.51 13.27
CA LEU A 101 14.63 -14.88 13.46
C LEU A 101 14.52 -15.63 12.13
N CYS A 102 14.03 -14.98 11.06
CA CYS A 102 14.00 -15.54 9.72
C CYS A 102 15.41 -15.90 9.23
N ALA A 103 16.38 -14.99 9.41
CA ALA A 103 17.78 -15.26 9.07
C ALA A 103 18.39 -16.42 9.88
N ALA A 104 17.97 -16.59 11.14
CA ALA A 104 18.45 -17.65 12.03
C ALA A 104 17.67 -18.97 11.88
N ALA A 105 16.69 -19.07 10.98
CA ALA A 105 15.83 -20.25 10.84
C ALA A 105 16.65 -21.52 10.49
N PRO A 106 16.50 -22.59 11.29
CA PRO A 106 17.22 -23.85 11.06
C PRO A 106 16.52 -24.79 10.06
N ASN A 107 15.22 -24.57 9.78
CA ASN A 107 14.42 -25.38 8.87
C ASN A 107 13.25 -24.57 8.31
N ILE A 108 12.60 -25.09 7.27
CA ILE A 108 11.53 -24.41 6.56
C ILE A 108 10.32 -24.13 7.46
N GLY A 109 9.96 -25.01 8.38
CA GLY A 109 8.82 -24.83 9.29
C GLY A 109 9.03 -23.66 10.24
N SER A 110 10.24 -23.48 10.80
CA SER A 110 10.59 -22.33 11.62
C SER A 110 10.60 -21.04 10.81
N LEU A 111 11.12 -21.07 9.57
CA LEU A 111 11.09 -19.92 8.68
C LEU A 111 9.65 -19.47 8.40
N ILE A 112 8.74 -20.39 8.08
CA ILE A 112 7.31 -20.10 7.89
C ILE A 112 6.73 -19.45 9.16
N ALA A 113 6.97 -20.01 10.34
CA ALA A 113 6.48 -19.46 11.59
C ALA A 113 6.99 -18.02 11.82
N PHE A 114 8.27 -17.76 11.55
CA PHE A 114 8.84 -16.42 11.69
C PHE A 114 8.33 -15.45 10.64
N ARG A 115 8.02 -15.89 9.43
CA ARG A 115 7.36 -15.10 8.39
C ARG A 115 5.93 -14.69 8.78
N LEU A 116 5.17 -15.59 9.40
CA LEU A 116 3.85 -15.25 9.96
C LEU A 116 3.95 -14.18 11.06
N LEU A 117 4.95 -14.27 11.94
CA LEU A 117 5.23 -13.26 12.96
C LEU A 117 5.63 -11.92 12.33
N GLN A 118 6.47 -11.94 11.29
CA GLN A 118 6.95 -10.76 10.58
C GLN A 118 5.80 -10.04 9.87
N GLY A 119 4.91 -10.77 9.17
CA GLY A 119 3.71 -10.19 8.57
C GLY A 119 2.76 -9.58 9.61
N THR A 120 2.61 -10.24 10.78
CA THR A 120 1.83 -9.66 11.90
C THR A 120 2.45 -8.37 12.43
N ALA A 121 3.78 -8.31 12.50
CA ALA A 121 4.50 -7.10 12.90
C ALA A 121 4.34 -5.97 11.87
N GLY A 122 4.40 -6.28 10.57
CA GLY A 122 4.08 -5.37 9.47
C GLY A 122 2.65 -4.82 9.56
N ALA A 123 1.69 -5.69 9.86
CA ALA A 123 0.28 -5.30 10.05
C ALA A 123 0.08 -4.29 11.18
N ILE A 124 0.90 -4.35 12.24
CA ILE A 124 0.89 -3.36 13.30
C ILE A 124 1.61 -2.08 12.87
N LEU A 125 2.69 -2.19 12.08
CA LEU A 125 3.58 -1.10 11.68
C LEU A 125 2.95 -0.16 10.65
N LEU A 126 2.49 -0.69 9.50
CA LEU A 126 2.13 0.08 8.31
C LEU A 126 0.98 1.07 8.53
N PRO A 127 -0.15 0.72 9.18
CA PRO A 127 -1.24 1.66 9.38
C PRO A 127 -0.84 2.86 10.26
N GLN A 128 0.18 2.69 11.12
CA GLN A 128 0.69 3.78 11.94
C GLN A 128 1.38 4.85 11.11
N GLY A 129 2.06 4.44 10.01
CA GLY A 129 2.70 5.36 9.08
C GLY A 129 1.71 6.38 8.52
N LEU A 130 0.64 5.92 7.90
CA LEU A 130 -0.43 6.78 7.36
C LEU A 130 -1.05 7.67 8.43
N GLY A 131 -1.33 7.11 9.61
CA GLY A 131 -1.87 7.85 10.74
C GLY A 131 -0.92 8.94 11.25
N LEU A 132 0.37 8.65 11.41
CA LEU A 132 1.38 9.62 11.82
C LEU A 132 1.60 10.73 10.78
N LEU A 133 1.52 10.41 9.49
CA LEU A 133 1.57 11.41 8.44
C LEU A 133 0.40 12.39 8.55
N ARG A 134 -0.84 11.88 8.70
CA ARG A 134 -2.04 12.71 8.86
C ARG A 134 -2.00 13.58 10.13
N GLU A 135 -1.42 13.07 11.22
CA GLU A 135 -1.26 13.83 12.47
C GLU A 135 -0.26 14.99 12.40
N ASN A 136 0.71 14.92 11.50
CA ASN A 136 1.82 15.87 11.44
C ASN A 136 1.81 16.75 10.18
N PHE A 137 1.00 16.40 9.18
CA PHE A 137 0.84 17.15 7.93
C PHE A 137 -0.64 17.36 7.63
N SER A 138 -0.98 18.52 7.11
CA SER A 138 -2.35 18.89 6.74
C SER A 138 -2.38 19.69 5.46
N GLY A 139 -3.56 19.74 4.82
CA GLY A 139 -3.77 20.56 3.62
C GLY A 139 -2.80 20.24 2.48
N PRO A 140 -2.26 21.25 1.79
CA PRO A 140 -1.35 21.06 0.65
C PRO A 140 -0.06 20.30 0.98
N GLU A 141 0.42 20.36 2.24
CA GLU A 141 1.60 19.61 2.64
C GLU A 141 1.35 18.09 2.63
N LEU A 142 0.17 17.64 3.00
CA LEU A 142 -0.18 16.22 2.98
C LEU A 142 -0.13 15.65 1.55
N THR A 143 -0.59 16.42 0.56
CA THR A 143 -0.49 16.04 -0.85
C THR A 143 0.97 15.92 -1.31
N LYS A 144 1.84 16.85 -0.87
CA LYS A 144 3.29 16.76 -1.16
C LYS A 144 3.93 15.52 -0.52
N VAL A 145 3.54 15.19 0.71
CA VAL A 145 4.00 13.98 1.42
C VAL A 145 3.63 12.73 0.63
N PHE A 146 2.39 12.61 0.15
CA PHE A 146 1.98 11.48 -0.68
C PHE A 146 2.64 11.49 -2.07
N GLY A 147 2.97 12.65 -2.60
CA GLY A 147 3.79 12.81 -3.81
C GLY A 147 5.20 12.21 -3.67
N ILE A 148 5.77 12.24 -2.45
CA ILE A 148 7.05 11.58 -2.12
C ILE A 148 6.84 10.09 -1.85
N PHE A 149 5.72 9.71 -1.22
CA PHE A 149 5.42 8.33 -0.84
C PHE A 149 5.16 7.42 -2.04
N GLY A 150 4.50 7.94 -3.10
CA GLY A 150 4.19 7.18 -4.31
C GLY A 150 5.40 6.54 -4.99
N PRO A 151 6.48 7.31 -5.26
CA PRO A 151 7.74 6.77 -5.79
C PRO A 151 8.33 5.64 -4.97
N VAL A 152 8.23 5.73 -3.66
CA VAL A 152 8.74 4.71 -2.72
C VAL A 152 8.04 3.38 -2.94
N LEU A 153 6.72 3.39 -3.11
CA LEU A 153 5.94 2.19 -3.41
C LEU A 153 6.38 1.53 -4.74
N GLY A 154 6.66 2.35 -5.76
CA GLY A 154 7.18 1.85 -7.04
C GLY A 154 8.59 1.27 -6.94
N LEU A 155 9.49 1.94 -6.20
CA LEU A 155 10.88 1.50 -6.03
C LEU A 155 11.01 0.19 -5.25
N GLY A 156 10.18 -0.02 -4.24
CA GLY A 156 10.28 -1.19 -3.36
C GLY A 156 10.16 -2.52 -4.11
N GLY A 157 9.24 -2.59 -5.08
CA GLY A 157 9.07 -3.80 -5.90
C GLY A 157 10.25 -4.12 -6.83
N ILE A 158 11.07 -3.12 -7.16
CA ILE A 158 12.19 -3.25 -8.10
C ILE A 158 13.50 -3.46 -7.35
N VAL A 159 13.72 -2.67 -6.31
CA VAL A 159 14.97 -2.72 -5.54
C VAL A 159 15.12 -4.06 -4.83
N GLY A 160 14.01 -4.68 -4.39
CA GLY A 160 14.05 -5.97 -3.71
C GLY A 160 14.73 -7.08 -4.51
N PRO A 161 14.25 -7.45 -5.69
CA PRO A 161 14.89 -8.48 -6.50
C PRO A 161 16.35 -8.18 -6.88
N VAL A 162 16.66 -6.93 -7.25
CA VAL A 162 18.03 -6.52 -7.61
C VAL A 162 18.97 -6.64 -6.41
N LEU A 163 18.54 -6.10 -5.27
CA LEU A 163 19.33 -6.16 -4.04
C LEU A 163 19.43 -7.58 -3.51
N GLY A 164 18.37 -8.39 -3.65
CA GLY A 164 18.37 -9.79 -3.28
C GLY A 164 19.37 -10.62 -4.08
N GLY A 165 19.37 -10.45 -5.40
CA GLY A 165 20.37 -11.07 -6.28
C GLY A 165 21.78 -10.71 -5.86
N PHE A 166 22.07 -9.42 -5.70
CA PHE A 166 23.39 -8.95 -5.27
C PHE A 166 23.82 -9.50 -3.90
N LEU A 167 22.90 -9.58 -2.93
CA LEU A 167 23.20 -10.09 -1.60
C LEU A 167 23.45 -11.61 -1.60
N ILE A 168 22.73 -12.38 -2.41
CA ILE A 168 22.85 -13.83 -2.50
C ILE A 168 24.10 -14.21 -3.30
N GLU A 169 24.29 -13.61 -4.48
CA GLU A 169 25.44 -13.85 -5.33
C GLU A 169 26.77 -13.41 -4.70
N GLY A 170 26.73 -12.29 -3.95
CA GLY A 170 27.89 -11.78 -3.22
C GLY A 170 28.29 -12.63 -2.04
N ASP A 171 27.43 -13.54 -1.58
CA ASP A 171 27.62 -14.47 -0.44
C ASP A 171 28.41 -13.86 0.73
N PHE A 172 28.06 -12.63 1.09
CA PHE A 172 28.76 -11.86 2.13
C PHE A 172 28.83 -12.67 3.42
N PHE A 173 30.03 -12.99 3.85
CA PHE A 173 30.33 -13.77 5.07
C PHE A 173 29.79 -15.21 5.06
N GLY A 174 29.50 -15.81 3.92
CA GLY A 174 28.95 -17.17 3.82
C GLY A 174 27.47 -17.26 4.28
N LEU A 175 26.74 -16.14 4.25
CA LEU A 175 25.36 -16.07 4.75
C LEU A 175 24.32 -16.48 3.70
N GLY A 176 24.66 -16.43 2.41
CA GLY A 176 23.78 -16.78 1.31
C GLY A 176 22.42 -16.08 1.43
N TRP A 177 21.31 -16.85 1.31
CA TRP A 177 19.94 -16.33 1.41
C TRP A 177 19.60 -15.64 2.75
N ARG A 178 20.35 -15.92 3.83
CA ARG A 178 20.11 -15.29 5.13
C ARG A 178 20.38 -13.80 5.11
N SER A 179 21.25 -13.35 4.22
CA SER A 179 21.60 -11.94 4.02
C SER A 179 20.38 -11.08 3.64
N VAL A 180 19.39 -11.65 2.92
CA VAL A 180 18.18 -10.93 2.50
C VAL A 180 17.29 -10.52 3.68
N PHE A 181 17.32 -11.27 4.78
CA PHE A 181 16.64 -10.91 6.02
C PHE A 181 17.52 -10.00 6.90
N LEU A 182 18.81 -10.25 6.94
CA LEU A 182 19.75 -9.49 7.80
C LEU A 182 19.87 -8.02 7.39
N ILE A 183 19.60 -7.66 6.14
CA ILE A 183 19.62 -6.27 5.67
C ILE A 183 18.61 -5.41 6.43
N ASN A 184 17.50 -5.98 6.90
CA ASN A 184 16.50 -5.28 7.68
C ASN A 184 16.99 -4.88 9.08
N LEU A 185 18.04 -5.50 9.61
CA LEU A 185 18.54 -5.22 10.96
C LEU A 185 19.15 -3.82 11.08
N PRO A 186 20.20 -3.46 10.31
CA PRO A 186 20.81 -2.14 10.43
C PRO A 186 19.80 -1.04 10.10
N ILE A 187 18.93 -1.25 9.10
CA ILE A 187 17.92 -0.28 8.69
C ILE A 187 16.87 -0.12 9.78
N GLY A 188 16.33 -1.22 10.32
CA GLY A 188 15.31 -1.22 11.36
C GLY A 188 15.82 -0.65 12.68
N ILE A 189 17.05 -0.97 13.09
CA ILE A 189 17.67 -0.41 14.30
C ILE A 189 17.85 1.11 14.14
N ALA A 190 18.37 1.59 13.00
CA ALA A 190 18.52 3.01 12.73
C ALA A 190 17.16 3.73 12.77
N ALA A 191 16.15 3.17 12.08
CA ALA A 191 14.79 3.70 12.07
C ALA A 191 14.17 3.72 13.48
N LEU A 192 14.37 2.68 14.30
CA LEU A 192 13.91 2.62 15.70
C LEU A 192 14.52 3.74 16.55
N VAL A 193 15.83 3.95 16.45
CA VAL A 193 16.54 5.00 17.20
C VAL A 193 16.01 6.38 16.81
N VAL A 194 15.87 6.64 15.53
CA VAL A 194 15.36 7.92 15.01
C VAL A 194 13.89 8.11 15.42
N ALA A 195 13.04 7.09 15.22
CA ALA A 195 11.63 7.16 15.59
C ALA A 195 11.44 7.36 17.10
N ALA A 196 12.21 6.65 17.93
CA ALA A 196 12.14 6.76 19.39
C ALA A 196 12.52 8.17 19.88
N LYS A 197 13.41 8.87 19.17
CA LYS A 197 13.88 10.21 19.54
C LYS A 197 12.97 11.31 18.99
N PHE A 198 12.49 11.20 17.77
CA PHE A 198 11.89 12.32 17.04
C PHE A 198 10.39 12.20 16.78
N VAL A 199 9.78 11.00 16.84
CA VAL A 199 8.32 10.90 16.73
C VAL A 199 7.68 11.40 18.02
N PRO A 200 6.73 12.37 17.97
CA PRO A 200 6.13 12.95 19.17
C PRO A 200 5.30 11.91 19.93
N ARG A 201 5.29 12.06 21.27
CA ARG A 201 4.49 11.23 22.16
C ARG A 201 3.07 11.80 22.20
N ARG A 202 2.15 11.17 21.48
CA ARG A 202 0.72 11.41 21.65
C ARG A 202 0.09 10.22 22.36
N ALA A 203 -0.71 10.49 23.39
CA ALA A 203 -1.42 9.44 24.09
C ALA A 203 -2.53 8.88 23.19
N GLY A 204 -2.68 7.57 23.19
CA GLY A 204 -3.85 6.93 22.60
C GLY A 204 -5.06 7.07 23.53
N ASP A 205 -6.23 6.87 22.98
CA ASP A 205 -7.47 6.85 23.76
C ASP A 205 -7.75 5.45 24.29
N ARG A 206 -7.51 5.23 25.59
CA ARG A 206 -7.75 3.95 26.25
C ARG A 206 -9.23 3.59 26.38
N THR A 207 -10.13 4.52 26.11
CA THR A 207 -11.57 4.24 26.07
C THR A 207 -11.96 3.48 24.82
N VAL A 208 -11.18 3.60 23.74
CA VAL A 208 -11.36 2.84 22.49
C VAL A 208 -11.27 1.34 22.79
N ARG A 209 -12.37 0.64 22.55
CA ARG A 209 -12.44 -0.82 22.67
C ARG A 209 -12.09 -1.47 21.34
N VAL A 210 -11.18 -2.41 21.38
CA VAL A 210 -10.81 -3.18 20.19
C VAL A 210 -11.81 -4.32 20.00
N ASP A 211 -12.51 -4.33 18.89
CA ASP A 211 -13.43 -5.41 18.50
C ASP A 211 -12.65 -6.62 17.98
N LEU A 212 -12.25 -7.51 18.89
CA LEU A 212 -11.51 -8.72 18.54
C LEU A 212 -12.32 -9.70 17.67
N THR A 213 -13.67 -9.71 17.82
CA THR A 213 -14.53 -10.56 17.00
C THR A 213 -14.56 -10.05 15.55
N GLY A 214 -14.72 -8.74 15.38
CA GLY A 214 -14.63 -8.12 14.05
C GLY A 214 -13.24 -8.29 13.44
N ALA A 215 -12.19 -8.14 14.24
CA ALA A 215 -10.81 -8.36 13.79
C ALA A 215 -10.58 -9.80 13.32
N ALA A 216 -11.04 -10.79 14.08
CA ALA A 216 -10.94 -12.20 13.68
C ALA A 216 -11.72 -12.51 12.39
N LEU A 217 -12.94 -11.96 12.26
CA LEU A 217 -13.76 -12.16 11.07
C LEU A 217 -13.13 -11.55 9.82
N VAL A 218 -12.66 -10.29 9.89
CA VAL A 218 -12.01 -9.65 8.73
C VAL A 218 -10.69 -10.34 8.40
N ALA A 219 -9.90 -10.72 9.41
CA ALA A 219 -8.65 -11.45 9.23
C ALA A 219 -8.89 -12.80 8.53
N ALA A 220 -9.85 -13.59 9.00
CA ALA A 220 -10.22 -14.85 8.38
C ALA A 220 -10.74 -14.65 6.95
N SER A 221 -11.55 -13.63 6.71
CA SER A 221 -12.08 -13.32 5.37
C SER A 221 -10.98 -12.91 4.39
N CYS A 222 -10.04 -12.08 4.83
CA CYS A 222 -8.86 -11.72 4.03
C CYS A 222 -7.99 -12.96 3.76
N ALA A 223 -7.77 -13.81 4.76
CA ALA A 223 -7.02 -15.04 4.59
C ALA A 223 -7.67 -15.99 3.57
N LEU A 224 -8.99 -16.22 3.68
CA LEU A 224 -9.77 -17.01 2.75
C LEU A 224 -9.80 -16.45 1.33
N LEU A 225 -9.50 -15.18 1.12
CA LEU A 225 -9.40 -14.52 -0.18
C LEU A 225 -7.97 -14.55 -0.73
N VAL A 226 -7.01 -14.08 0.04
CA VAL A 226 -5.63 -13.86 -0.41
C VAL A 226 -4.90 -15.19 -0.67
N LEU A 227 -5.09 -16.19 0.19
CA LEU A 227 -4.45 -17.50 0.05
C LEU A 227 -4.78 -18.18 -1.28
N PRO A 228 -6.07 -18.40 -1.64
CA PRO A 228 -6.40 -19.01 -2.92
C PRO A 228 -6.05 -18.14 -4.14
N LEU A 229 -6.04 -16.82 -4.01
CA LEU A 229 -5.60 -15.93 -5.10
C LEU A 229 -4.11 -16.09 -5.40
N ASN A 230 -3.28 -16.25 -4.37
CA ASN A 230 -1.84 -16.43 -4.54
C ASN A 230 -1.46 -17.85 -5.01
N GLN A 231 -2.19 -18.88 -4.59
CA GLN A 231 -1.85 -20.28 -4.87
C GLN A 231 -2.69 -20.93 -5.98
N GLY A 232 -3.84 -20.34 -6.29
CA GLY A 232 -4.82 -20.94 -7.20
C GLY A 232 -4.30 -21.15 -8.59
N GLN A 233 -3.53 -20.20 -9.09
CA GLN A 233 -3.00 -20.23 -10.45
C GLN A 233 -2.00 -21.37 -10.66
N GLU A 234 -1.03 -21.52 -9.78
CA GLU A 234 -0.02 -22.59 -9.86
C GLU A 234 -0.63 -23.99 -9.76
N ASN A 235 -1.76 -24.11 -9.07
CA ASN A 235 -2.45 -25.36 -8.83
C ASN A 235 -3.66 -25.62 -9.77
N GLY A 236 -3.87 -24.82 -10.82
CA GLY A 236 -4.97 -24.97 -11.77
C GLY A 236 -6.36 -24.72 -11.17
N TRP A 237 -6.48 -23.84 -10.19
CA TRP A 237 -7.74 -23.46 -9.52
C TRP A 237 -8.54 -24.64 -8.97
N PRO A 238 -7.99 -25.45 -8.07
CA PRO A 238 -8.69 -26.60 -7.49
C PRO A 238 -9.95 -26.17 -6.72
N LEU A 239 -10.85 -27.12 -6.45
CA LEU A 239 -12.15 -26.81 -5.83
C LEU A 239 -12.02 -26.04 -4.50
N TRP A 240 -11.01 -26.36 -3.70
CA TRP A 240 -10.81 -25.69 -2.41
C TRP A 240 -10.56 -24.17 -2.57
N THR A 241 -9.88 -23.71 -3.63
CA THR A 241 -9.64 -22.28 -3.86
C THR A 241 -10.93 -21.53 -4.17
N ARG A 242 -11.80 -22.13 -5.00
CA ARG A 242 -13.12 -21.56 -5.32
C ARG A 242 -14.03 -21.51 -4.11
N LEU A 243 -14.04 -22.58 -3.30
CA LEU A 243 -14.80 -22.64 -2.05
C LEU A 243 -14.27 -21.63 -1.03
N SER A 244 -12.96 -21.44 -0.94
CA SER A 244 -12.33 -20.47 -0.06
C SER A 244 -12.71 -19.03 -0.44
N ILE A 245 -12.69 -18.69 -1.73
CA ILE A 245 -13.14 -17.38 -2.23
C ILE A 245 -14.62 -17.16 -1.90
N ALA A 246 -15.48 -18.15 -2.12
CA ALA A 246 -16.89 -18.05 -1.75
C ALA A 246 -17.09 -17.89 -0.24
N ALA A 247 -16.33 -18.64 0.58
CA ALA A 247 -16.36 -18.53 2.04
C ALA A 247 -15.85 -17.15 2.51
N SER A 248 -14.86 -16.56 1.81
CA SER A 248 -14.41 -15.18 2.07
C SER A 248 -15.53 -14.16 1.88
N ALA A 249 -16.30 -14.27 0.78
CA ALA A 249 -17.44 -13.38 0.54
C ALA A 249 -18.48 -13.46 1.65
N ILE A 250 -18.78 -14.68 2.11
CA ILE A 250 -19.67 -14.91 3.27
C ILE A 250 -19.06 -14.31 4.54
N GLY A 251 -17.76 -14.48 4.76
CA GLY A 251 -17.03 -13.93 5.90
C GLY A 251 -17.09 -12.40 5.95
N PHE A 252 -16.89 -11.73 4.82
CA PHE A 252 -17.04 -10.26 4.73
C PHE A 252 -18.49 -9.81 4.96
N ALA A 253 -19.49 -10.56 4.48
CA ALA A 253 -20.89 -10.29 4.78
C ALA A 253 -21.20 -10.43 6.28
N LEU A 254 -20.71 -11.48 6.91
CA LEU A 254 -20.83 -11.68 8.36
C LEU A 254 -20.11 -10.59 9.14
N PHE A 255 -18.92 -10.17 8.70
CA PHE A 255 -18.20 -9.03 9.26
C PHE A 255 -19.03 -7.76 9.19
N ALA A 256 -19.60 -7.42 8.03
CA ALA A 256 -20.44 -6.25 7.86
C ALA A 256 -21.69 -6.29 8.77
N LEU A 257 -22.34 -7.45 8.90
CA LEU A 257 -23.48 -7.64 9.81
C LEU A 257 -23.06 -7.50 11.28
N GLN A 258 -21.93 -8.05 11.66
CA GLN A 258 -21.37 -7.96 13.01
C GLN A 258 -21.03 -6.51 13.37
N GLN A 259 -20.39 -5.75 12.46
CA GLN A 259 -20.07 -4.33 12.66
C GLN A 259 -21.34 -3.49 12.88
N ARG A 260 -22.40 -3.73 12.07
CA ARG A 260 -23.72 -3.06 12.26
C ARG A 260 -24.32 -3.39 13.61
N ARG A 261 -24.27 -4.65 14.06
CA ARG A 261 -24.82 -5.09 15.36
C ARG A 261 -24.01 -4.49 16.52
N THR A 262 -22.68 -4.43 16.41
CA THR A 262 -21.79 -3.83 17.40
C THR A 262 -22.09 -2.35 17.57
N ALA A 263 -22.24 -1.61 16.46
CA ALA A 263 -22.62 -0.20 16.48
C ALA A 263 -24.03 0.02 17.06
N ALA A 264 -25.02 -0.80 16.67
CA ALA A 264 -26.39 -0.72 17.21
C ALA A 264 -26.47 -1.02 18.71
N ALA A 265 -25.54 -1.83 19.24
CA ALA A 265 -25.41 -2.10 20.67
C ALA A 265 -24.66 -1.01 21.45
N GLY A 266 -24.33 0.14 20.83
CA GLY A 266 -23.56 1.22 21.44
C GLY A 266 -22.11 0.85 21.75
N ARG A 267 -21.57 -0.21 21.12
CA ARG A 267 -20.18 -0.62 21.23
C ARG A 267 -19.39 -0.06 20.05
N GLU A 268 -18.11 0.15 20.22
CA GLU A 268 -17.22 0.61 19.17
C GLU A 268 -16.91 -0.52 18.18
N PRO A 269 -17.34 -0.38 16.90
CA PRO A 269 -16.98 -1.35 15.86
C PRO A 269 -15.52 -1.17 15.43
N LEU A 270 -14.95 -2.22 14.83
CA LEU A 270 -13.59 -2.17 14.27
C LEU A 270 -13.49 -1.14 13.14
N VAL A 271 -14.48 -1.12 12.25
CA VAL A 271 -14.65 -0.13 11.19
C VAL A 271 -15.83 0.74 11.56
N THR A 272 -15.61 2.04 11.73
CA THR A 272 -16.66 2.99 12.08
C THR A 272 -17.70 3.05 10.95
N PRO A 273 -18.99 2.73 11.18
CA PRO A 273 -19.99 2.76 10.12
C PRO A 273 -20.19 4.15 9.49
N GLY A 274 -19.82 5.21 10.20
CA GLY A 274 -19.77 6.59 9.71
C GLY A 274 -18.86 6.74 8.50
N LEU A 275 -17.68 6.10 8.53
CA LEU A 275 -16.71 6.08 7.42
C LEU A 275 -17.32 5.57 6.12
N LEU A 276 -18.05 4.45 6.20
CA LEU A 276 -18.67 3.84 5.02
C LEU A 276 -19.90 4.62 4.50
N ARG A 277 -20.38 5.61 5.26
CA ARG A 277 -21.44 6.53 4.82
C ARG A 277 -20.88 7.77 4.13
N LYS A 278 -19.59 8.03 4.22
CA LYS A 278 -18.91 9.14 3.55
C LYS A 278 -18.64 8.74 2.08
N PRO A 279 -19.31 9.36 1.08
CA PRO A 279 -19.17 8.95 -0.32
C PRO A 279 -17.73 9.05 -0.82
N ALA A 280 -17.00 10.09 -0.43
CA ALA A 280 -15.61 10.27 -0.83
C ALA A 280 -14.71 9.15 -0.32
N PHE A 281 -14.96 8.63 0.88
CA PHE A 281 -14.20 7.51 1.43
C PHE A 281 -14.54 6.19 0.72
N THR A 282 -15.82 5.83 0.60
CA THR A 282 -16.25 4.56 -0.02
C THR A 282 -15.93 4.48 -1.50
N VAL A 283 -16.14 5.56 -2.24
CA VAL A 283 -15.77 5.68 -3.65
C VAL A 283 -14.24 5.61 -3.80
N GLY A 284 -13.52 6.29 -2.91
CA GLY A 284 -12.07 6.25 -2.86
C GLY A 284 -11.51 4.86 -2.58
N LEU A 285 -12.14 4.07 -1.69
CA LEU A 285 -11.75 2.66 -1.46
C LEU A 285 -11.90 1.82 -2.73
N GLY A 286 -13.00 1.97 -3.46
CA GLY A 286 -13.17 1.32 -4.77
C GLY A 286 -12.08 1.72 -5.76
N GLY A 287 -11.74 3.02 -5.78
CA GLY A 287 -10.65 3.54 -6.59
C GLY A 287 -9.29 2.92 -6.20
N ILE A 288 -8.98 2.81 -4.92
CA ILE A 288 -7.75 2.18 -4.42
C ILE A 288 -7.66 0.71 -4.86
N ALA A 289 -8.75 -0.05 -4.70
CA ALA A 289 -8.78 -1.46 -5.10
C ALA A 289 -8.50 -1.64 -6.61
N LEU A 290 -9.19 -0.88 -7.47
CA LEU A 290 -9.02 -0.94 -8.92
C LEU A 290 -7.61 -0.50 -9.34
N PHE A 291 -7.15 0.62 -8.78
CA PHE A 291 -5.86 1.21 -9.14
C PHE A 291 -4.69 0.31 -8.75
N PHE A 292 -4.64 -0.14 -7.48
CA PHE A 292 -3.55 -1.01 -7.02
C PHE A 292 -3.64 -2.42 -7.61
N GLY A 293 -4.85 -2.93 -7.88
CA GLY A 293 -5.02 -4.16 -8.63
C GLY A 293 -4.40 -4.07 -10.03
N GLY A 294 -4.68 -3.01 -10.76
CA GLY A 294 -4.08 -2.74 -12.06
C GLY A 294 -2.57 -2.55 -12.00
N LEU A 295 -2.10 -1.73 -11.06
CA LEU A 295 -0.67 -1.40 -10.92
C LEU A 295 0.17 -2.65 -10.62
N VAL A 296 -0.20 -3.40 -9.58
CA VAL A 296 0.53 -4.60 -9.13
C VAL A 296 0.42 -5.71 -10.19
N GLY A 297 -0.78 -5.89 -10.78
CA GLY A 297 -1.00 -6.88 -11.82
C GLY A 297 -0.19 -6.63 -13.09
N THR A 298 -0.13 -5.39 -13.56
CA THR A 298 0.67 -5.01 -14.75
C THR A 298 2.17 -5.18 -14.46
N GLN A 299 2.63 -4.81 -13.27
CA GLN A 299 4.03 -4.97 -12.87
C GLN A 299 4.44 -6.46 -12.84
N LEU A 300 3.56 -7.33 -12.32
CA LEU A 300 3.78 -8.78 -12.36
C LEU A 300 3.94 -9.27 -13.79
N VAL A 301 3.00 -8.94 -14.68
CA VAL A 301 3.00 -9.46 -16.04
C VAL A 301 4.18 -8.90 -16.85
N LEU A 302 4.56 -7.64 -16.65
CA LEU A 302 5.78 -7.10 -17.25
C LEU A 302 7.02 -7.91 -16.83
N THR A 303 7.13 -8.22 -15.53
CA THR A 303 8.24 -9.03 -15.01
C THR A 303 8.24 -10.44 -15.59
N LEU A 304 7.07 -11.10 -15.66
CA LEU A 304 6.93 -12.45 -16.25
C LEU A 304 7.24 -12.44 -17.76
N PHE A 305 6.77 -11.45 -18.49
CA PHE A 305 7.04 -11.28 -19.91
C PHE A 305 8.54 -11.14 -20.18
N LEU A 306 9.24 -10.31 -19.39
CA LEU A 306 10.68 -10.14 -19.53
C LEU A 306 11.45 -11.42 -19.16
N GLN A 307 11.10 -12.09 -18.07
CA GLN A 307 11.83 -13.27 -17.60
C GLN A 307 11.50 -14.54 -18.36
N ILE A 308 10.21 -14.85 -18.53
CA ILE A 308 9.77 -16.10 -19.15
C ILE A 308 9.63 -15.91 -20.69
N GLY A 309 9.03 -14.81 -21.10
CA GLY A 309 8.78 -14.56 -22.52
C GLY A 309 10.02 -14.14 -23.31
N ARG A 310 10.95 -13.42 -22.69
CA ARG A 310 12.15 -12.88 -23.34
C ARG A 310 13.47 -13.40 -22.74
N HIS A 311 13.41 -14.29 -21.75
CA HIS A 311 14.57 -14.95 -21.11
C HIS A 311 15.58 -14.01 -20.48
N PHE A 312 15.15 -12.81 -20.05
CA PHE A 312 15.99 -11.91 -19.28
C PHE A 312 16.22 -12.45 -17.86
N THR A 313 17.36 -12.15 -17.30
CA THR A 313 17.64 -12.41 -15.87
C THR A 313 16.73 -11.61 -14.96
N ALA A 314 16.58 -12.02 -13.72
CA ALA A 314 15.80 -11.28 -12.73
C ALA A 314 16.31 -9.83 -12.54
N GLY A 315 17.63 -9.63 -12.62
CA GLY A 315 18.26 -8.32 -12.55
C GLY A 315 17.90 -7.42 -13.74
N GLU A 316 17.97 -7.96 -14.94
CA GLU A 316 17.58 -7.22 -16.16
C GLU A 316 16.08 -6.90 -16.17
N ALA A 317 15.21 -7.84 -15.79
CA ALA A 317 13.78 -7.58 -15.66
C ALA A 317 13.48 -6.50 -14.59
N GLY A 318 14.26 -6.47 -13.50
CA GLY A 318 14.23 -5.39 -12.52
C GLY A 318 14.58 -4.03 -13.13
N LEU A 319 15.63 -3.96 -13.97
CA LEU A 319 16.01 -2.75 -14.70
C LEU A 319 14.90 -2.31 -15.67
N GLY A 320 14.18 -3.23 -16.31
CA GLY A 320 13.02 -2.95 -17.15
C GLY A 320 11.85 -2.29 -16.39
N ASN A 321 11.72 -2.57 -15.09
CA ASN A 321 10.73 -1.94 -14.21
C ASN A 321 11.21 -0.60 -13.62
N LEU A 322 12.50 -0.27 -13.68
CA LEU A 322 13.04 0.97 -13.10
C LEU A 322 12.37 2.25 -13.65
N PRO A 323 12.05 2.37 -14.97
CA PRO A 323 11.37 3.55 -15.49
C PRO A 323 9.97 3.76 -14.89
N LEU A 324 9.28 2.69 -14.46
CA LEU A 324 8.00 2.79 -13.74
C LEU A 324 8.20 3.58 -12.43
N ALA A 325 9.21 3.22 -11.65
CA ALA A 325 9.50 3.87 -10.39
C ALA A 325 9.94 5.34 -10.58
N VAL A 326 10.83 5.59 -11.54
CA VAL A 326 11.27 6.95 -11.88
C VAL A 326 10.09 7.79 -12.37
N GLY A 327 9.28 7.23 -13.27
CA GLY A 327 8.06 7.87 -13.75
C GLY A 327 7.08 8.17 -12.61
N THR A 328 6.87 7.21 -11.69
CA THR A 328 6.01 7.39 -10.51
C THR A 328 6.54 8.50 -9.60
N ALA A 329 7.87 8.60 -9.44
CA ALA A 329 8.51 9.69 -8.72
C ALA A 329 8.21 11.06 -9.35
N ILE A 330 8.39 11.15 -10.66
CA ILE A 330 8.15 12.40 -11.41
C ILE A 330 6.66 12.76 -11.34
N GLY A 331 5.77 11.82 -11.65
CA GLY A 331 4.32 12.03 -11.63
C GLY A 331 3.80 12.44 -10.26
N GLY A 332 4.29 11.78 -9.19
CA GLY A 332 3.97 12.09 -7.81
C GLY A 332 4.45 13.50 -7.40
N ALA A 333 5.70 13.83 -7.75
CA ALA A 333 6.25 15.15 -7.46
C ALA A 333 5.51 16.27 -8.22
N VAL A 334 5.22 16.07 -9.51
CA VAL A 334 4.47 17.05 -10.32
C VAL A 334 3.04 17.20 -9.79
N SER A 335 2.38 16.08 -9.45
CA SER A 335 1.03 16.09 -8.86
C SER A 335 1.00 16.80 -7.52
N GLY A 336 1.88 16.40 -6.60
CA GLY A 336 1.92 16.94 -5.24
C GLY A 336 2.41 18.39 -5.13
N ALA A 337 3.33 18.81 -6.02
CA ALA A 337 3.89 20.18 -5.95
C ALA A 337 3.07 21.22 -6.73
N PHE A 338 2.41 20.83 -7.83
CA PHE A 338 1.87 21.79 -8.78
C PHE A 338 0.42 21.57 -9.19
N LEU A 339 -0.03 20.31 -9.32
CA LEU A 339 -1.33 20.02 -9.93
C LEU A 339 -2.46 19.85 -8.92
N ALA A 340 -2.23 19.14 -7.82
CA ALA A 340 -3.30 18.78 -6.89
C ALA A 340 -4.02 20.02 -6.31
N ASP A 341 -3.29 21.08 -5.96
CA ASP A 341 -3.87 22.31 -5.42
C ASP A 341 -4.57 23.16 -6.50
N ARG A 342 -4.14 23.05 -7.78
CA ARG A 342 -4.65 23.89 -8.88
C ARG A 342 -5.86 23.29 -9.57
N ILE A 343 -5.86 21.98 -9.80
CA ILE A 343 -6.88 21.33 -10.63
C ILE A 343 -7.67 20.25 -9.88
N GLY A 344 -7.40 20.04 -8.57
CA GLY A 344 -8.18 19.17 -7.69
C GLY A 344 -8.39 17.76 -8.29
N ARG A 345 -9.65 17.28 -8.32
CA ARG A 345 -10.04 15.98 -8.85
C ARG A 345 -9.54 15.68 -10.27
N LYS A 346 -9.30 16.70 -11.11
CA LYS A 346 -8.84 16.49 -12.49
C LYS A 346 -7.50 15.75 -12.56
N VAL A 347 -6.67 15.82 -11.52
CA VAL A 347 -5.43 15.02 -11.45
C VAL A 347 -5.73 13.54 -11.50
N LEU A 348 -6.78 13.08 -10.76
CA LEU A 348 -7.23 11.69 -10.77
C LEU A 348 -7.83 11.26 -12.12
N GLN A 349 -8.18 12.20 -12.99
CA GLN A 349 -8.66 11.93 -14.35
C GLN A 349 -7.52 11.93 -15.37
N ILE A 350 -6.56 12.83 -15.23
CA ILE A 350 -5.40 12.93 -16.14
C ILE A 350 -4.44 11.75 -15.92
N GLY A 351 -4.17 11.38 -14.67
CA GLY A 351 -3.24 10.29 -14.36
C GLY A 351 -3.54 8.98 -15.08
N PRO A 352 -4.79 8.45 -15.04
CA PRO A 352 -5.18 7.26 -15.78
C PRO A 352 -5.05 7.41 -17.32
N LEU A 353 -5.31 8.60 -17.85
CA LEU A 353 -5.11 8.86 -19.28
C LEU A 353 -3.65 8.80 -19.69
N VAL A 354 -2.75 9.31 -18.83
CA VAL A 354 -1.30 9.18 -19.03
C VAL A 354 -0.86 7.73 -18.93
N GLN A 355 -1.41 6.96 -17.96
CA GLN A 355 -1.15 5.51 -17.87
C GLN A 355 -1.64 4.76 -19.11
N LEU A 356 -2.82 5.08 -19.64
CA LEU A 356 -3.36 4.52 -20.88
C LEU A 356 -2.46 4.83 -22.07
N ALA A 357 -1.92 6.06 -22.16
CA ALA A 357 -0.95 6.42 -23.18
C ALA A 357 0.33 5.58 -23.07
N GLY A 358 0.84 5.35 -21.87
CA GLY A 358 1.97 4.45 -21.63
C GLY A 358 1.68 2.99 -22.05
N ALA A 359 0.49 2.49 -21.72
CA ALA A 359 0.05 1.16 -22.15
C ALA A 359 -0.09 1.06 -23.69
N ALA A 360 -0.57 2.10 -24.35
CA ALA A 360 -0.63 2.17 -25.81
C ALA A 360 0.76 2.18 -26.45
N VAL A 361 1.70 2.94 -25.90
CA VAL A 361 3.10 2.94 -26.34
C VAL A 361 3.67 1.52 -26.23
N LEU A 362 3.52 0.84 -25.08
CA LEU A 362 3.97 -0.55 -24.90
C LEU A 362 3.32 -1.49 -25.93
N TRP A 363 2.03 -1.31 -26.21
CA TRP A 363 1.34 -2.13 -27.20
C TRP A 363 1.98 -2.01 -28.57
N PHE A 364 2.17 -0.78 -29.07
CA PHE A 364 2.72 -0.54 -30.42
C PHE A 364 4.20 -0.88 -30.53
N GLU A 365 4.99 -0.69 -29.48
CA GLU A 365 6.39 -1.07 -29.45
C GLU A 365 6.57 -2.59 -29.54
N LEU A 366 5.68 -3.37 -28.93
CA LEU A 366 5.77 -4.84 -28.93
C LEU A 366 5.16 -5.49 -30.17
N ASP A 367 4.21 -4.84 -30.85
CA ASP A 367 3.45 -5.41 -32.01
C ASP A 367 4.30 -5.62 -33.24
N GLY A 368 5.47 -4.95 -33.35
CA GLY A 368 6.35 -4.99 -34.52
C GLY A 368 7.73 -5.63 -34.32
N LEU A 369 8.04 -6.10 -33.08
CA LEU A 369 9.38 -6.57 -32.78
C LEU A 369 9.48 -8.10 -32.78
N ASP A 370 10.35 -8.63 -33.63
CA ASP A 370 10.76 -10.03 -33.56
C ASP A 370 11.49 -10.32 -32.25
N ALA A 371 11.33 -11.55 -31.73
CA ALA A 371 11.99 -11.97 -30.48
C ALA A 371 13.52 -11.79 -30.53
N ALA A 372 14.14 -11.87 -31.70
CA ALA A 372 15.60 -11.75 -31.90
C ALA A 372 16.10 -10.29 -31.85
N THR A 373 15.25 -9.30 -32.10
CA THR A 373 15.62 -7.88 -32.11
C THR A 373 15.16 -7.12 -30.85
N PHE A 374 14.35 -7.76 -30.01
CA PHE A 374 13.83 -7.17 -28.79
C PHE A 374 14.92 -6.80 -27.80
N SER A 375 14.94 -5.56 -27.37
CA SER A 375 15.81 -5.03 -26.31
C SER A 375 14.95 -4.55 -25.14
N ILE A 376 15.52 -4.60 -23.94
CA ILE A 376 14.88 -4.04 -22.75
C ILE A 376 14.59 -2.54 -22.91
N LEU A 377 15.36 -1.85 -23.78
CA LEU A 377 15.18 -0.43 -24.06
C LEU A 377 13.85 -0.12 -24.75
N ASP A 378 13.27 -1.12 -25.45
CA ASP A 378 12.00 -0.96 -26.17
C ASP A 378 10.80 -0.82 -25.24
N VAL A 379 10.86 -1.34 -24.02
CA VAL A 379 9.77 -1.18 -23.04
C VAL A 379 9.92 0.07 -22.17
N LEU A 380 11.12 0.69 -22.13
CA LEU A 380 11.39 1.80 -21.20
C LEU A 380 10.49 3.01 -21.40
N PRO A 381 10.21 3.50 -22.65
CA PRO A 381 9.38 4.70 -22.82
C PRO A 381 7.95 4.48 -22.35
N GLY A 382 7.32 3.37 -22.74
CA GLY A 382 5.95 3.07 -22.36
C GLY A 382 5.80 2.87 -20.86
N VAL A 383 6.77 2.16 -20.22
CA VAL A 383 6.81 1.94 -18.77
C VAL A 383 7.01 3.25 -18.02
N ALA A 384 7.87 4.16 -18.52
CA ALA A 384 8.11 5.47 -17.88
C ALA A 384 6.84 6.34 -17.93
N VAL A 385 6.16 6.41 -19.08
CA VAL A 385 4.91 7.17 -19.24
C VAL A 385 3.82 6.60 -18.32
N ALA A 386 3.67 5.27 -18.27
CA ALA A 386 2.73 4.63 -17.36
C ALA A 386 3.04 4.95 -15.90
N GLY A 387 4.33 4.98 -15.54
CA GLY A 387 4.79 5.37 -14.20
C GLY A 387 4.39 6.80 -13.83
N ILE A 388 4.57 7.77 -14.74
CA ILE A 388 4.18 9.17 -14.51
C ILE A 388 2.68 9.24 -14.17
N GLY A 389 1.84 8.59 -14.95
CA GLY A 389 0.40 8.52 -14.69
C GLY A 389 0.08 7.89 -13.33
N ALA A 390 0.78 6.80 -12.99
CA ALA A 390 0.60 6.12 -11.70
C ALA A 390 0.95 7.02 -10.51
N GLY A 391 2.08 7.74 -10.58
CA GLY A 391 2.50 8.67 -9.55
C GLY A 391 1.49 9.82 -9.34
N MET A 392 0.94 10.35 -10.44
CA MET A 392 -0.10 11.38 -10.36
C MET A 392 -1.33 10.88 -9.60
N VAL A 393 -1.77 9.65 -9.87
CA VAL A 393 -2.93 9.04 -9.18
C VAL A 393 -2.64 8.80 -7.71
N ILE A 394 -1.52 8.17 -7.35
CA ILE A 394 -1.19 7.81 -5.97
C ILE A 394 -1.19 9.05 -5.08
N ALA A 395 -0.49 10.11 -5.48
CA ALA A 395 -0.36 11.33 -4.71
C ALA A 395 -1.73 11.98 -4.41
N ALA A 396 -2.61 12.05 -5.42
CA ALA A 396 -3.91 12.67 -5.27
C ALA A 396 -4.92 11.75 -4.55
N LEU A 397 -4.96 10.46 -4.86
CA LEU A 397 -5.98 9.53 -4.36
C LEU A 397 -5.96 9.40 -2.84
N PHE A 398 -4.78 9.16 -2.24
CA PHE A 398 -4.65 9.11 -0.78
C PHE A 398 -5.04 10.43 -0.12
N GLY A 399 -4.65 11.56 -0.74
CA GLY A 399 -5.02 12.90 -0.26
C GLY A 399 -6.55 13.10 -0.22
N PHE A 400 -7.25 12.72 -1.30
CA PHE A 400 -8.71 12.84 -1.37
C PHE A 400 -9.44 11.93 -0.37
N VAL A 401 -9.00 10.69 -0.25
CA VAL A 401 -9.66 9.71 0.63
C VAL A 401 -9.46 10.07 2.11
N LEU A 402 -8.25 10.47 2.50
CA LEU A 402 -7.94 10.82 3.89
C LEU A 402 -8.46 12.20 4.29
N ALA A 403 -8.65 13.14 3.34
CA ALA A 403 -9.25 14.43 3.64
C ALA A 403 -10.72 14.33 4.07
N ALA A 404 -11.43 13.26 3.68
CA ALA A 404 -12.81 13.00 4.07
C ALA A 404 -12.96 12.31 5.43
N VAL A 405 -11.87 12.03 6.12
CA VAL A 405 -11.84 11.27 7.39
C VAL A 405 -11.66 12.22 8.56
N ASP A 406 -12.50 12.05 9.60
CA ASP A 406 -12.37 12.81 10.85
C ASP A 406 -11.18 12.30 11.69
N ASP A 407 -10.67 13.16 12.58
CA ASP A 407 -9.41 12.86 13.32
C ASP A 407 -9.54 11.64 14.25
N ASP A 408 -10.73 11.38 14.78
CA ASP A 408 -11.04 10.21 15.62
C ASP A 408 -11.20 8.90 14.84
N GLU A 409 -11.42 8.97 13.51
CA GLU A 409 -11.60 7.84 12.62
C GLU A 409 -10.30 7.41 11.88
N ILE A 410 -9.21 8.19 11.98
CA ILE A 410 -7.98 8.03 11.18
C ILE A 410 -7.40 6.61 11.28
N GLY A 411 -7.37 6.01 12.47
CA GLY A 411 -6.79 4.67 12.63
C GLY A 411 -7.61 3.60 11.95
N SER A 412 -8.94 3.66 12.08
CA SER A 412 -9.86 2.78 11.35
C SER A 412 -9.70 2.96 9.84
N ALA A 413 -9.67 4.21 9.38
CA ALA A 413 -9.52 4.55 7.97
C ALA A 413 -8.18 4.04 7.40
N SER A 414 -7.06 4.30 8.08
CA SER A 414 -5.73 3.86 7.67
C SER A 414 -5.64 2.34 7.54
N GLY A 415 -6.20 1.60 8.51
CA GLY A 415 -6.24 0.14 8.47
C GLY A 415 -7.08 -0.39 7.31
N VAL A 416 -8.26 0.20 7.05
CA VAL A 416 -9.13 -0.18 5.92
C VAL A 416 -8.46 0.14 4.58
N LEU A 417 -7.84 1.32 4.44
CA LEU A 417 -7.10 1.72 3.24
C LEU A 417 -6.01 0.71 2.90
N SER A 418 -5.15 0.40 3.88
CA SER A 418 -4.05 -0.56 3.70
C SER A 418 -4.57 -1.96 3.36
N ALA A 419 -5.64 -2.42 4.02
CA ALA A 419 -6.26 -3.71 3.73
C ALA A 419 -6.84 -3.77 2.31
N VAL A 420 -7.56 -2.73 1.88
CA VAL A 420 -8.13 -2.65 0.53
C VAL A 420 -7.03 -2.57 -0.55
N GLN A 421 -5.95 -1.84 -0.28
CA GLN A 421 -4.77 -1.81 -1.15
C GLN A 421 -4.16 -3.21 -1.32
N ALA A 422 -3.92 -3.93 -0.22
CA ALA A 422 -3.33 -5.27 -0.24
C ALA A 422 -4.24 -6.29 -0.95
N VAL A 423 -5.56 -6.26 -0.66
CA VAL A 423 -6.55 -7.13 -1.32
C VAL A 423 -6.66 -6.79 -2.81
N GLY A 424 -6.72 -5.51 -3.16
CA GLY A 424 -6.73 -5.05 -4.56
C GLY A 424 -5.52 -5.56 -5.33
N GLY A 425 -4.32 -5.39 -4.76
CA GLY A 425 -3.08 -5.93 -5.34
C GLY A 425 -3.11 -7.44 -5.53
N SER A 426 -3.59 -8.20 -4.55
CA SER A 426 -3.70 -9.67 -4.63
C SER A 426 -4.70 -10.12 -5.72
N ILE A 427 -5.83 -9.43 -5.86
CA ILE A 427 -6.79 -9.67 -6.94
C ILE A 427 -6.12 -9.37 -8.29
N GLY A 428 -5.37 -8.25 -8.38
CA GLY A 428 -4.61 -7.90 -9.57
C GLY A 428 -3.65 -9.00 -9.97
N VAL A 429 -2.81 -9.47 -9.06
CA VAL A 429 -1.88 -10.60 -9.30
C VAL A 429 -2.62 -11.82 -9.88
N ALA A 430 -3.74 -12.22 -9.27
CA ALA A 430 -4.51 -13.37 -9.73
C ALA A 430 -5.12 -13.18 -11.11
N VAL A 431 -5.74 -12.02 -11.39
CA VAL A 431 -6.41 -11.75 -12.66
C VAL A 431 -5.39 -11.61 -13.78
N PHE A 432 -4.39 -10.77 -13.61
CA PHE A 432 -3.37 -10.52 -14.63
C PHE A 432 -2.50 -11.74 -14.90
N GLY A 433 -2.10 -12.45 -13.84
CA GLY A 433 -1.38 -13.71 -13.97
C GLY A 433 -2.21 -14.74 -14.76
N SER A 434 -3.50 -14.94 -14.42
CA SER A 434 -4.36 -15.88 -15.13
C SER A 434 -4.50 -15.52 -16.62
N VAL A 435 -4.65 -14.24 -16.95
CA VAL A 435 -4.74 -13.76 -18.33
C VAL A 435 -3.44 -14.02 -19.09
N PHE A 436 -2.30 -13.71 -18.49
CA PHE A 436 -1.00 -13.92 -19.12
C PHE A 436 -0.71 -15.41 -19.37
N PHE A 437 -0.91 -16.27 -18.38
CA PHE A 437 -0.61 -17.70 -18.50
C PHE A 437 -1.57 -18.45 -19.42
N ALA A 438 -2.80 -17.97 -19.60
CA ALA A 438 -3.74 -18.55 -20.57
C ALA A 438 -3.19 -18.54 -22.02
N ARG A 439 -2.37 -17.53 -22.38
CA ARG A 439 -1.66 -17.48 -23.67
C ARG A 439 -0.27 -18.11 -23.62
N ALA A 440 0.39 -18.08 -22.47
CA ALA A 440 1.72 -18.67 -22.29
C ALA A 440 1.73 -20.19 -22.54
N GLU A 441 0.61 -20.91 -22.31
CA GLU A 441 0.44 -22.31 -22.66
C GLU A 441 0.66 -22.60 -24.15
N THR A 442 0.40 -21.61 -25.03
CA THR A 442 0.64 -21.69 -26.47
C THR A 442 1.95 -21.02 -26.91
N ALA A 443 2.83 -20.67 -25.98
CA ALA A 443 4.07 -19.90 -26.17
C ALA A 443 3.86 -18.50 -26.77
N ASP A 444 2.64 -17.96 -26.73
CA ASP A 444 2.31 -16.60 -27.18
C ASP A 444 2.41 -15.61 -25.99
N PHE A 445 3.63 -15.36 -25.52
CA PHE A 445 3.88 -14.45 -24.39
C PHE A 445 3.57 -12.99 -24.73
N THR A 446 3.77 -12.59 -25.99
CA THR A 446 3.44 -11.22 -26.43
C THR A 446 1.94 -11.00 -26.43
N GLY A 447 1.15 -11.96 -26.96
CA GLY A 447 -0.31 -11.92 -26.88
C GLY A 447 -0.81 -11.92 -25.44
N GLY A 448 -0.19 -12.70 -24.55
CA GLY A 448 -0.51 -12.69 -23.12
C GLY A 448 -0.25 -11.33 -22.45
N PHE A 449 0.82 -10.65 -22.84
CA PHE A 449 1.10 -9.29 -22.36
C PHE A 449 0.09 -8.27 -22.93
N HIS A 450 -0.27 -8.37 -24.20
CA HIS A 450 -1.31 -7.52 -24.81
C HIS A 450 -2.67 -7.70 -24.11
N ASP A 451 -3.10 -8.93 -23.86
CA ASP A 451 -4.35 -9.20 -23.13
C ASP A 451 -4.32 -8.58 -21.72
N ALA A 452 -3.16 -8.61 -21.05
CA ALA A 452 -2.97 -7.93 -19.77
C ALA A 452 -3.08 -6.40 -19.89
N LEU A 453 -2.54 -5.79 -20.93
CA LEU A 453 -2.70 -4.35 -21.20
C LEU A 453 -4.17 -3.97 -21.44
N ILE A 454 -4.98 -4.85 -22.07
CA ILE A 454 -6.43 -4.65 -22.21
C ILE A 454 -7.10 -4.65 -20.85
N VAL A 455 -6.77 -5.62 -19.99
CA VAL A 455 -7.31 -5.66 -18.61
C VAL A 455 -6.93 -4.38 -17.86
N GLN A 456 -5.68 -3.94 -17.96
CA GLN A 456 -5.21 -2.68 -17.37
C GLN A 456 -6.03 -1.49 -17.88
N ALA A 457 -6.26 -1.40 -19.19
CA ALA A 457 -7.07 -0.34 -19.80
C ALA A 457 -8.50 -0.35 -19.26
N CYS A 458 -9.14 -1.52 -19.17
CA CYS A 458 -10.49 -1.65 -18.59
C CYS A 458 -10.53 -1.17 -17.12
N LEU A 459 -9.53 -1.53 -16.30
CA LEU A 459 -9.47 -1.09 -14.91
C LEU A 459 -9.24 0.42 -14.81
N LEU A 460 -8.40 1.01 -15.64
CA LEU A 460 -8.16 2.46 -15.69
C LEU A 460 -9.41 3.23 -16.14
N VAL A 461 -10.16 2.72 -17.10
CA VAL A 461 -11.44 3.30 -17.53
C VAL A 461 -12.47 3.21 -16.40
N ALA A 462 -12.58 2.08 -15.71
CA ALA A 462 -13.44 1.91 -14.54
C ALA A 462 -13.02 2.86 -13.41
N PHE A 463 -11.74 2.98 -13.15
CA PHE A 463 -11.20 3.95 -12.18
C PHE A 463 -11.55 5.38 -12.57
N LEU A 464 -11.34 5.75 -13.85
CA LEU A 464 -11.70 7.07 -14.37
C LEU A 464 -13.20 7.36 -14.15
N ALA A 465 -14.07 6.40 -14.43
CA ALA A 465 -15.52 6.54 -14.20
C ALA A 465 -15.85 6.78 -12.72
N ILE A 466 -15.18 6.07 -11.81
CA ILE A 466 -15.36 6.26 -10.36
C ILE A 466 -14.91 7.66 -9.91
N THR A 467 -13.88 8.25 -10.52
CA THR A 467 -13.41 9.58 -10.12
C THR A 467 -14.47 10.68 -10.29
N PHE A 468 -15.43 10.51 -11.20
CA PHE A 468 -16.54 11.46 -11.35
C PHE A 468 -17.50 11.49 -10.16
N LEU A 469 -17.48 10.44 -9.31
CA LEU A 469 -18.28 10.37 -8.09
C LEU A 469 -17.56 11.01 -6.89
N LEU A 470 -16.28 11.35 -7.02
CA LEU A 470 -15.50 12.04 -5.99
C LEU A 470 -15.82 13.55 -6.00
N PRO A 471 -15.76 14.25 -4.84
CA PRO A 471 -15.93 15.70 -4.77
C PRO A 471 -14.85 16.43 -5.60
N GLU A 472 -15.17 17.64 -6.06
CA GLU A 472 -14.27 18.41 -6.93
C GLU A 472 -13.00 18.90 -6.23
N GLN A 473 -13.10 19.17 -4.94
CA GLN A 473 -11.97 19.60 -4.10
C GLN A 473 -11.82 18.68 -2.89
N SER A 474 -10.60 18.55 -2.41
CA SER A 474 -10.30 17.75 -1.22
C SER A 474 -10.70 18.44 0.10
N ARG A 475 -11.21 19.68 0.06
CA ARG A 475 -11.72 20.43 1.21
C ARG A 475 -13.23 20.71 1.07
N PRO A 476 -14.03 20.59 2.16
CA PRO A 476 -15.36 21.22 2.21
C PRO A 476 -15.21 22.75 2.24
N ASP A 477 -16.16 23.45 1.60
CA ASP A 477 -16.24 24.93 1.49
C ASP A 477 -16.51 25.68 2.83
N ASP A 478 -16.27 25.09 3.98
CA ASP A 478 -16.61 25.66 5.30
C ASP A 478 -15.78 26.88 5.72
N GLU A 479 -14.74 27.26 4.99
CA GLU A 479 -13.94 28.47 5.29
C GLU A 479 -14.42 29.76 4.58
N GLN A 480 -15.45 29.71 3.70
CA GLN A 480 -15.91 30.92 3.02
C GLN A 480 -17.03 31.67 3.75
N HIS A 481 -17.57 31.16 4.86
CA HIS A 481 -18.63 31.84 5.62
C HIS A 481 -18.15 32.58 6.87
N GLY A 482 -16.83 32.67 7.11
CA GLY A 482 -16.25 33.37 8.28
C GLY A 482 -15.92 34.85 8.11
N THR A 483 -16.11 35.45 6.91
CA THR A 483 -15.70 36.83 6.65
C THR A 483 -16.81 37.75 6.12
N ALA A 484 -18.07 37.50 6.47
CA ALA A 484 -19.13 38.46 6.22
C ALA A 484 -19.93 38.64 7.49
N THR A 485 -19.65 39.68 8.23
CA THR A 485 -20.49 40.57 9.03
C THR A 485 -19.74 41.12 10.26
N VAL A 486 -18.71 41.93 10.00
CA VAL A 486 -18.39 43.02 10.93
C VAL A 486 -18.38 44.28 10.05
N SER A 487 -19.53 44.77 9.75
CA SER A 487 -19.69 46.12 9.23
C SER A 487 -21.01 46.70 9.84
N ASP A 488 -20.82 47.91 10.38
CA ASP A 488 -21.86 48.85 10.77
C ASP A 488 -22.63 48.61 12.09
N ALA A 489 -21.94 48.79 13.21
CA ALA A 489 -22.53 49.42 14.37
C ALA A 489 -21.97 50.82 14.54
N LYS A 490 -22.60 51.82 13.99
CA LYS A 490 -22.37 53.25 14.31
C LYS A 490 -22.72 53.50 15.80
N PRO A 491 -21.86 54.19 16.54
CA PRO A 491 -22.23 54.60 17.88
C PRO A 491 -23.15 55.82 17.76
N HIS A 492 -24.39 55.70 18.18
CA HIS A 492 -25.29 56.83 18.49
C HIS A 492 -24.79 57.46 19.80
N PHE A 493 -24.13 58.62 19.67
CA PHE A 493 -23.99 59.58 20.77
C PHE A 493 -25.34 60.29 20.93
N THR A 494 -26.00 60.13 22.06
CA THR A 494 -27.05 61.03 22.56
C THR A 494 -26.43 61.87 23.67
N VAL A 495 -26.31 63.17 23.40
CA VAL A 495 -26.06 64.25 24.37
C VAL A 495 -27.41 64.58 25.01
N THR A 496 -27.53 64.41 26.31
CA THR A 496 -28.10 65.38 27.29
C THR A 496 -27.75 64.88 28.70
#